data_f7a21c1b6c2a8e7cea70d2db3d703819
#
_entry.id   f7a21c1b6c2a8e7cea70d2db3d703819
#
_cell.length_a   1.000
_cell.length_b   1.000
_cell.length_c   1.000
_cell.angle_alpha   90.00
_cell.angle_beta   90.00
_cell.angle_gamma   90.00
#
_symmetry.space_group_name_H-M   'P 1'
#
loop_
_entity.id
_entity.type
_entity.pdbx_description
1 polymer ?
#
loop_
_entity_poly.entity_id
_entity_poly.type
_entity_poly.pdbx_seq_one_letter_code
_entity_poly.pdbx_strand_id
1 'polypeptide(L)'
;MSPMKKPSLLERLRAKKRARSTVVGVTWYTEENWSKVKAAATDPDRFEETYAEWSAMAIEAVADLRKTGVNAVKVLIVPSEFLPWCLAHNKPNNAASRAEFISEKLRSQSEADA
;
A
#
# COMPACT_ATOMS: atom_id res chain seq x y z
N MET A 1 15.10 -41.41 2.21
CA MET A 1 15.40 -40.08 1.70
C MET A 1 14.13 -39.40 1.27
N SER A 2 14.01 -38.18 1.58
CA SER A 2 12.84 -37.46 1.18
C SER A 2 13.24 -36.16 0.51
N PRO A 3 12.91 -35.98 -0.76
CA PRO A 3 13.10 -34.69 -1.39
C PRO A 3 12.20 -33.62 -0.79
N MET A 4 11.18 -34.06 -0.07
CA MET A 4 10.24 -33.16 0.61
C MET A 4 10.68 -32.89 2.02
N LYS A 5 11.94 -32.96 2.28
CA LYS A 5 12.52 -32.63 3.55
C LYS A 5 11.98 -31.28 4.06
N LYS A 6 11.59 -31.26 5.30
CA LYS A 6 11.16 -30.00 5.91
C LYS A 6 12.34 -29.05 6.00
N PRO A 7 12.10 -27.75 5.85
CA PRO A 7 13.18 -26.78 6.01
C PRO A 7 13.83 -26.93 7.37
N SER A 8 15.11 -26.65 7.46
CA SER A 8 15.82 -26.66 8.72
C SER A 8 15.24 -25.58 9.63
N LEU A 9 15.51 -25.67 10.92
CA LEU A 9 15.10 -24.66 11.86
C LEU A 9 15.63 -23.28 11.45
N LEU A 10 16.88 -23.23 11.01
CA LEU A 10 17.49 -21.98 10.57
C LEU A 10 16.74 -21.38 9.38
N GLU A 11 16.39 -22.22 8.41
CA GLU A 11 15.63 -21.76 7.24
C GLU A 11 14.27 -21.24 7.63
N ARG A 12 13.60 -21.90 8.57
CA ARG A 12 12.31 -21.45 9.09
C ARG A 12 12.42 -20.11 9.78
N LEU A 13 13.45 -19.92 10.58
CA LEU A 13 13.68 -18.67 11.29
C LEU A 13 13.97 -17.54 10.33
N ARG A 14 14.76 -17.81 9.28
CA ARG A 14 15.05 -16.83 8.25
C ARG A 14 13.79 -16.43 7.49
N ALA A 15 12.98 -17.41 7.11
CA ALA A 15 11.73 -17.15 6.40
C ALA A 15 10.77 -16.33 7.26
N LYS A 16 10.65 -16.69 8.52
CA LYS A 16 9.78 -15.97 9.48
C LYS A 16 10.26 -14.54 9.70
N LYS A 17 11.56 -14.36 9.85
CA LYS A 17 12.16 -13.04 10.02
C LYS A 17 11.92 -12.18 8.79
N ARG A 18 12.09 -12.77 7.61
CA ARG A 18 11.87 -12.08 6.35
C ARG A 18 10.41 -11.65 6.22
N ALA A 19 9.48 -12.54 6.54
CA ALA A 19 8.06 -12.24 6.51
C ALA A 19 7.71 -11.11 7.49
N ARG A 20 8.30 -11.11 8.67
CA ARG A 20 8.09 -10.06 9.67
C ARG A 20 8.64 -8.71 9.21
N SER A 21 9.72 -8.73 8.42
CA SER A 21 10.33 -7.50 7.95
C SER A 21 9.69 -7.01 6.64
N THR A 22 8.81 -7.82 6.04
CA THR A 22 8.11 -7.42 4.83
C THR A 22 7.13 -6.31 5.17
N VAL A 23 7.31 -5.17 4.52
CA VAL A 23 6.46 -4.01 4.72
C VAL A 23 5.73 -3.74 3.40
N VAL A 24 4.42 -3.63 3.47
CA VAL A 24 3.58 -3.33 2.32
C VAL A 24 2.83 -2.04 2.59
N GLY A 25 3.00 -1.07 1.71
CA GLY A 25 2.24 0.17 1.78
C GLY A 25 0.83 -0.05 1.25
N VAL A 26 -0.14 0.44 1.98
CA VAL A 26 -1.55 0.39 1.57
C VAL A 26 -2.03 1.82 1.40
N THR A 27 -2.56 2.11 0.21
CA THR A 27 -3.12 3.44 -0.08
C THR A 27 -4.20 3.78 0.95
N TRP A 28 -4.08 4.93 1.56
CA TRP A 28 -5.04 5.37 2.56
C TRP A 28 -5.50 6.79 2.27
N TYR A 29 -6.76 7.08 2.65
CA TYR A 29 -7.38 8.38 2.41
C TYR A 29 -8.18 8.84 3.61
N THR A 30 -8.21 10.16 3.82
CA THR A 30 -9.31 10.78 4.54
C THR A 30 -10.47 10.93 3.54
N GLU A 31 -11.66 11.20 4.03
CA GLU A 31 -12.82 11.39 3.15
C GLU A 31 -12.58 12.51 2.14
N GLU A 32 -12.05 13.62 2.60
CA GLU A 32 -11.76 14.77 1.74
C GLU A 32 -10.72 14.41 0.68
N ASN A 33 -9.65 13.75 1.08
CA ASN A 33 -8.58 13.36 0.15
C ASN A 33 -9.11 12.35 -0.88
N TRP A 34 -9.92 11.40 -0.44
CA TRP A 34 -10.51 10.40 -1.33
C TRP A 34 -11.35 11.06 -2.42
N SER A 35 -12.22 12.00 -2.03
CA SER A 35 -13.07 12.72 -2.98
C SER A 35 -12.25 13.49 -4.01
N LYS A 36 -11.22 14.19 -3.56
CA LYS A 36 -10.38 15.01 -4.44
C LYS A 36 -9.56 14.16 -5.40
N VAL A 37 -8.98 13.07 -4.92
CA VAL A 37 -8.18 12.19 -5.78
C VAL A 37 -9.08 11.51 -6.81
N LYS A 38 -10.25 11.05 -6.39
CA LYS A 38 -11.22 10.43 -7.30
C LYS A 38 -11.68 11.40 -8.38
N ALA A 39 -11.97 12.63 -8.01
CA ALA A 39 -12.44 13.65 -8.96
C ALA A 39 -11.40 13.94 -10.04
N ALA A 40 -10.11 13.83 -9.72
CA ALA A 40 -9.03 14.09 -10.64
C ALA A 40 -8.49 12.81 -11.32
N ALA A 41 -9.08 11.65 -11.03
CA ALA A 41 -8.58 10.38 -11.56
C ALA A 41 -8.99 10.14 -13.00
N THR A 42 -8.11 9.48 -13.76
CA THR A 42 -8.43 9.04 -15.11
C THR A 42 -9.17 7.71 -15.10
N ASP A 43 -9.23 7.06 -13.93
CA ASP A 43 -9.87 5.76 -13.73
C ASP A 43 -10.87 5.81 -12.56
N PRO A 44 -11.84 6.74 -12.57
CA PRO A 44 -12.74 6.88 -11.43
C PRO A 44 -13.54 5.61 -11.13
N ASP A 45 -13.71 4.76 -12.12
CA ASP A 45 -14.42 3.48 -11.98
C ASP A 45 -13.70 2.50 -11.06
N ARG A 46 -12.42 2.73 -10.79
CA ARG A 46 -11.63 1.93 -9.86
C ARG A 46 -11.89 2.29 -8.41
N PHE A 47 -12.59 3.39 -8.17
CA PHE A 47 -12.97 3.81 -6.83
C PHE A 47 -14.37 3.27 -6.51
N GLU A 48 -14.61 2.97 -5.25
CA GLU A 48 -15.95 2.67 -4.77
C GLU A 48 -16.83 3.91 -4.95
N GLU A 49 -18.14 3.74 -4.93
CA GLU A 49 -19.04 4.86 -5.13
C GLU A 49 -19.02 5.85 -3.97
N THR A 50 -18.83 5.34 -2.74
CA THR A 50 -18.80 6.17 -1.55
C THR A 50 -17.54 5.95 -0.75
N TYR A 51 -17.16 6.96 0.02
CA TYR A 51 -16.03 6.84 0.94
C TYR A 51 -16.29 5.76 1.99
N ALA A 52 -17.53 5.64 2.45
CA ALA A 52 -17.87 4.63 3.46
C ALA A 52 -17.61 3.22 2.92
N GLU A 53 -17.95 2.96 1.68
CA GLU A 53 -17.68 1.67 1.04
C GLU A 53 -16.18 1.43 0.90
N TRP A 54 -15.44 2.45 0.45
CA TRP A 54 -14.00 2.34 0.36
C TRP A 54 -13.37 2.07 1.73
N SER A 55 -13.78 2.81 2.74
CA SER A 55 -13.22 2.70 4.09
C SER A 55 -13.44 1.30 4.67
N ALA A 56 -14.64 0.75 4.51
CA ALA A 56 -14.95 -0.59 4.99
C ALA A 56 -14.06 -1.65 4.31
N MET A 57 -13.94 -1.56 3.01
CA MET A 57 -13.11 -2.47 2.23
C MET A 57 -11.64 -2.34 2.61
N ALA A 58 -11.16 -1.11 2.78
CA ALA A 58 -9.76 -0.86 3.09
C ALA A 58 -9.38 -1.36 4.48
N ILE A 59 -10.25 -1.17 5.47
CA ILE A 59 -10.03 -1.67 6.83
C ILE A 59 -9.91 -3.19 6.81
N GLU A 60 -10.81 -3.84 6.09
CA GLU A 60 -10.79 -5.29 5.96
C GLU A 60 -9.53 -5.80 5.26
N ALA A 61 -9.13 -5.12 4.19
CA ALA A 61 -7.93 -5.49 3.44
C ALA A 61 -6.67 -5.41 4.31
N VAL A 62 -6.54 -4.36 5.11
CA VAL A 62 -5.41 -4.21 6.03
C VAL A 62 -5.42 -5.32 7.08
N ALA A 63 -6.58 -5.62 7.64
CA ALA A 63 -6.71 -6.68 8.64
C ALA A 63 -6.31 -8.04 8.05
N ASP A 64 -6.76 -8.33 6.82
CA ASP A 64 -6.44 -9.58 6.15
C ASP A 64 -4.95 -9.71 5.86
N LEU A 65 -4.32 -8.63 5.40
CA LEU A 65 -2.87 -8.62 5.16
C LEU A 65 -2.11 -8.90 6.45
N ARG A 66 -2.51 -8.27 7.53
CA ARG A 66 -1.84 -8.45 8.84
C ARG A 66 -1.99 -9.87 9.36
N LYS A 67 -3.10 -10.53 9.07
CA LYS A 67 -3.30 -11.94 9.44
C LYS A 67 -2.31 -12.87 8.74
N THR A 68 -1.81 -12.49 7.58
CA THR A 68 -0.83 -13.29 6.85
C THR A 68 0.60 -13.05 7.32
N GLY A 69 0.79 -12.19 8.32
CA GLY A 69 2.11 -11.87 8.84
C GLY A 69 2.79 -10.70 8.16
N VAL A 70 2.10 -10.07 7.22
CA VAL A 70 2.62 -8.90 6.50
C VAL A 70 2.45 -7.65 7.36
N ASN A 71 3.48 -6.82 7.42
CA ASN A 71 3.39 -5.52 8.09
C ASN A 71 2.77 -4.52 7.12
N ALA A 72 1.44 -4.41 7.17
CA ALA A 72 0.70 -3.48 6.33
C ALA A 72 0.71 -2.10 6.94
N VAL A 73 1.23 -1.13 6.20
CA VAL A 73 1.37 0.25 6.66
C VAL A 73 0.45 1.14 5.82
N LYS A 74 -0.40 1.87 6.49
CA LYS A 74 -1.28 2.84 5.81
C LYS A 74 -0.46 4.03 5.36
N VAL A 75 -0.48 4.32 4.07
CA VAL A 75 0.25 5.45 3.49
C VAL A 75 -0.77 6.42 2.92
N LEU A 76 -0.88 7.57 3.54
CA LEU A 76 -1.89 8.55 3.18
C LEU A 76 -1.55 9.25 1.86
N ILE A 77 -2.50 9.27 0.94
CA ILE A 77 -2.38 10.09 -0.26
C ILE A 77 -3.03 11.44 0.01
N VAL A 78 -2.22 12.49 -0.09
CA VAL A 78 -2.67 13.87 0.05
C VAL A 78 -2.65 14.50 -1.34
N PRO A 79 -3.79 14.98 -1.85
CA PRO A 79 -3.85 15.52 -3.22
C PRO A 79 -2.82 16.59 -3.50
N SER A 80 -2.55 17.47 -2.54
CA SER A 80 -1.57 18.54 -2.71
C SER A 80 -0.12 18.04 -2.87
N GLU A 81 0.13 16.80 -2.52
CA GLU A 81 1.42 16.14 -2.73
C GLU A 81 1.38 15.25 -3.99
N PHE A 82 0.31 14.49 -4.14
CA PHE A 82 0.22 13.48 -5.19
C PHE A 82 0.02 14.08 -6.59
N LEU A 83 -0.88 15.06 -6.72
CA LEU A 83 -1.17 15.63 -8.03
C LEU A 83 0.04 16.35 -8.64
N PRO A 84 0.80 17.16 -7.88
CA PRO A 84 2.06 17.70 -8.40
C PRO A 84 3.09 16.62 -8.73
N TRP A 85 3.13 15.54 -7.94
CA TRP A 85 4.02 14.43 -8.24
C TRP A 85 3.69 13.80 -9.60
N CYS A 86 2.41 13.61 -9.90
CA CYS A 86 1.96 13.10 -11.18
C CYS A 86 2.45 14.00 -12.33
N LEU A 87 2.29 15.29 -12.17
CA LEU A 87 2.73 16.25 -13.18
C LEU A 87 4.25 16.20 -13.37
N ALA A 88 4.99 16.19 -12.28
CA ALA A 88 6.46 16.17 -12.31
C ALA A 88 6.99 14.91 -12.98
N HIS A 89 6.30 13.79 -12.85
CA HIS A 89 6.73 12.52 -13.43
C HIS A 89 6.01 12.19 -14.74
N ASN A 90 5.19 13.12 -15.23
CA ASN A 90 4.43 12.95 -16.46
C ASN A 90 3.59 11.66 -16.41
N LYS A 91 2.89 11.46 -15.31
CA LYS A 91 2.06 10.29 -15.07
C LYS A 91 0.60 10.67 -14.83
N PRO A 92 -0.33 9.84 -15.31
CA PRO A 92 -1.75 10.08 -15.03
C PRO A 92 -2.08 9.71 -13.58
N ASN A 93 -3.16 10.25 -13.07
CA ASN A 93 -3.71 9.83 -11.78
C ASN A 93 -4.53 8.56 -12.00
N ASN A 94 -3.87 7.43 -11.93
CA ASN A 94 -4.51 6.12 -12.07
C ASN A 94 -3.98 5.17 -11.00
N ALA A 95 -4.51 3.94 -10.97
CA ALA A 95 -4.17 2.95 -9.95
C ALA A 95 -2.65 2.68 -9.87
N ALA A 96 -2.00 2.55 -11.03
CA ALA A 96 -0.56 2.28 -11.07
C ALA A 96 0.25 3.44 -10.46
N SER A 97 -0.11 4.67 -10.81
CA SER A 97 0.58 5.86 -10.29
C SER A 97 0.35 6.03 -8.79
N ARG A 98 -0.86 5.74 -8.33
CA ARG A 98 -1.15 5.81 -6.89
C ARG A 98 -0.31 4.79 -6.12
N ALA A 99 -0.18 3.57 -6.65
CA ALA A 99 0.65 2.53 -6.03
C ALA A 99 2.13 2.92 -6.01
N GLU A 100 2.61 3.47 -7.10
CA GLU A 100 4.00 3.93 -7.20
C GLU A 100 4.30 5.05 -6.22
N PHE A 101 3.39 6.02 -6.13
CA PHE A 101 3.54 7.15 -5.23
C PHE A 101 3.63 6.70 -3.78
N ILE A 102 2.74 5.81 -3.33
CA ILE A 102 2.78 5.35 -1.94
C ILE A 102 4.01 4.50 -1.65
N SER A 103 4.49 3.72 -2.61
CA SER A 103 5.71 2.95 -2.44
C SER A 103 6.91 3.86 -2.24
N GLU A 104 6.98 4.91 -3.03
CA GLU A 104 8.04 5.91 -2.93
C GLU A 104 7.97 6.67 -1.62
N LYS A 105 6.77 7.07 -1.23
CA LYS A 105 6.55 7.77 0.04
C LYS A 105 6.94 6.91 1.23
N LEU A 106 6.56 5.64 1.21
CA LEU A 106 6.90 4.69 2.27
C LEU A 106 8.42 4.51 2.37
N ARG A 107 9.10 4.41 1.25
CA ARG A 107 10.55 4.29 1.20
C ARG A 107 11.23 5.51 1.81
N SER A 108 10.76 6.70 1.45
CA SER A 108 11.29 7.95 2.00
C SER A 108 11.10 8.04 3.51
N GLN A 109 9.96 7.59 4.02
CA GLN A 109 9.68 7.57 5.45
C GLN A 109 10.62 6.61 6.17
N SER A 110 10.86 5.43 5.60
CA SER A 110 11.81 4.46 6.15
C SER A 110 13.23 5.01 6.21
N GLU A 111 13.66 5.67 5.15
CA GLU A 111 15.00 6.27 5.09
C GLU A 111 15.14 7.39 6.12
N ALA A 112 14.10 8.17 6.31
CA ALA A 112 14.11 9.25 7.30
C ALA A 112 14.19 8.72 8.73
N ASP A 113 13.63 7.55 8.98
CA ASP A 113 13.62 6.92 10.30
C ASP A 113 14.91 6.14 10.57
N ALA A 114 15.68 5.90 9.58
CA ALA A 114 16.96 5.19 9.73
C ALA A 114 18.07 6.15 10.24
#